data_69295eeb92cc31f89e84ec499b3612f6
#
_entry.id   69295eeb92cc31f89e84ec499b3612f6
#
_cell.length_a   1.000
_cell.length_b   1.000
_cell.length_c   1.000
_cell.angle_alpha   90.00
_cell.angle_beta   90.00
_cell.angle_gamma   90.00
#
_symmetry.space_group_name_H-M   'P 1'
#
loop_
_entity.id
_entity.type
_entity.pdbx_description
1 polymer ?
#
loop_
_entity_poly.entity_id
_entity_poly.type
_entity_poly.pdbx_seq_one_letter_code
_entity_poly.pdbx_strand_id
1 'polypeptide(L)'
;GNALACTKKKLDARQAEKTSGVIYDTAFVRHWDTWADGRNNRVFVAPLGGKGKLTAATPVGAELSGDIPSKPFGDLSDLAWSPDGRQLAMSLRQGGHGEPWSTNFDIWLVNADGSGAARNLTAANQAWDAGPVFSADGKTLYYRAMKRPGFEADRFALMAMDLASGTTREIAPRRSMPPLPSP
;
A
#
# COMPACT_ATOMS: atom_id res chain seq x y z
N GLY A 1 -14.63 12.81 -12.58
CA GLY A 1 -15.58 13.34 -11.59
C GLY A 1 -14.92 13.57 -10.24
N ASN A 2 -15.43 14.49 -9.45
CA ASN A 2 -14.84 14.82 -8.13
C ASN A 2 -15.21 13.72 -7.12
N ALA A 3 -14.31 12.75 -6.91
CA ALA A 3 -14.48 11.60 -6.02
C ALA A 3 -14.78 12.03 -4.56
N LEU A 4 -14.16 13.12 -4.09
CA LEU A 4 -14.38 13.64 -2.73
C LEU A 4 -15.80 14.21 -2.57
N ALA A 5 -16.31 14.94 -3.57
CA ALA A 5 -17.68 15.44 -3.53
C ALA A 5 -18.71 14.30 -3.58
N CYS A 6 -18.44 13.25 -4.38
CA CYS A 6 -19.27 12.06 -4.42
C CYS A 6 -19.28 11.33 -3.07
N THR A 7 -18.12 11.18 -2.44
CA THR A 7 -17.99 10.57 -1.12
C THR A 7 -18.74 11.38 -0.07
N LYS A 8 -18.57 12.71 -0.06
CA LYS A 8 -19.33 13.59 0.85
C LYS A 8 -20.84 13.42 0.67
N LYS A 9 -21.34 13.46 -0.56
CA LYS A 9 -22.78 13.28 -0.84
C LYS A 9 -23.31 11.94 -0.31
N LYS A 10 -22.56 10.85 -0.47
CA LYS A 10 -22.95 9.53 0.06
C LYS A 10 -22.96 9.50 1.59
N LEU A 11 -21.98 10.14 2.24
CA LEU A 11 -21.93 10.23 3.70
C LEU A 11 -23.10 11.05 4.25
N ASP A 12 -23.38 12.21 3.64
CA ASP A 12 -24.50 13.07 4.04
C ASP A 12 -25.83 12.32 3.89
N ALA A 13 -26.02 11.58 2.79
CA ALA A 13 -27.22 10.76 2.56
C ALA A 13 -27.36 9.67 3.63
N ARG A 14 -26.28 8.95 3.94
CA ARG A 14 -26.28 7.89 4.96
C ARG A 14 -26.57 8.46 6.36
N GLN A 15 -26.03 9.63 6.68
CA GLN A 15 -26.30 10.30 7.97
C GLN A 15 -27.77 10.75 8.09
N ALA A 16 -28.44 11.04 6.97
CA ALA A 16 -29.83 11.42 6.95
C ALA A 16 -30.80 10.21 7.02
N GLU A 17 -30.31 8.98 6.87
CA GLU A 17 -31.11 7.77 7.02
C GLU A 17 -31.58 7.60 8.46
N LYS A 18 -32.85 7.24 8.63
CA LYS A 18 -33.45 7.00 9.96
C LYS A 18 -33.36 5.55 10.41
N THR A 19 -32.75 4.69 9.59
CA THR A 19 -32.59 3.26 9.89
C THR A 19 -31.31 3.04 10.68
N SER A 20 -31.32 2.11 11.64
CA SER A 20 -30.14 1.70 12.42
C SER A 20 -29.39 0.52 11.82
N GLY A 21 -29.98 -0.16 10.82
CA GLY A 21 -29.37 -1.30 10.15
C GLY A 21 -28.43 -0.90 9.02
N VAL A 22 -27.40 -1.71 8.82
CA VAL A 22 -26.47 -1.61 7.69
C VAL A 22 -26.51 -2.91 6.90
N ILE A 23 -26.71 -2.84 5.60
CA ILE A 23 -26.66 -4.00 4.71
C ILE A 23 -25.26 -4.06 4.09
N TYR A 24 -24.63 -5.21 4.20
CA TYR A 24 -23.36 -5.52 3.55
C TYR A 24 -23.63 -6.58 2.48
N ASP A 25 -23.23 -6.30 1.26
CA ASP A 25 -23.36 -7.19 0.10
C ASP A 25 -22.03 -7.82 -0.33
N THR A 26 -20.96 -7.46 0.36
CA THR A 26 -19.62 -8.01 0.14
C THR A 26 -19.00 -8.53 1.42
N ALA A 27 -18.11 -9.54 1.32
CA ALA A 27 -17.35 -10.05 2.45
C ALA A 27 -16.36 -8.99 2.98
N PHE A 28 -15.80 -9.25 4.17
CA PHE A 28 -14.90 -8.38 4.90
C PHE A 28 -15.58 -7.09 5.40
N VAL A 29 -16.69 -7.31 6.07
CA VAL A 29 -17.51 -6.21 6.64
C VAL A 29 -16.85 -5.52 7.83
N ARG A 30 -15.85 -6.17 8.44
CA ARG A 30 -15.19 -5.70 9.66
C ARG A 30 -13.76 -6.25 9.76
N HIS A 31 -12.83 -5.42 10.23
CA HIS A 31 -11.53 -5.85 10.69
C HIS A 31 -11.42 -5.52 12.19
N TRP A 32 -11.37 -6.54 13.05
CA TRP A 32 -11.51 -6.43 14.51
C TRP A 32 -12.77 -5.65 14.91
N ASP A 33 -12.63 -4.44 15.46
CA ASP A 33 -13.70 -3.55 15.90
C ASP A 33 -14.04 -2.44 14.89
N THR A 34 -13.31 -2.38 13.77
CA THR A 34 -13.50 -1.35 12.74
C THR A 34 -14.39 -1.87 11.61
N TRP A 35 -15.58 -1.31 11.46
CA TRP A 35 -16.53 -1.67 10.42
C TRP A 35 -16.16 -1.03 9.09
N ALA A 36 -16.26 -1.81 8.01
CA ALA A 36 -16.12 -1.29 6.65
C ALA A 36 -17.32 -0.39 6.32
N ASP A 37 -17.06 0.84 5.91
CA ASP A 37 -18.08 1.82 5.53
C ASP A 37 -18.06 2.14 4.03
N GLY A 38 -17.31 1.36 3.25
CA GLY A 38 -17.15 1.53 1.80
C GLY A 38 -16.15 2.61 1.40
N ARG A 39 -15.45 3.21 2.37
CA ARG A 39 -14.36 4.16 2.10
C ARG A 39 -13.01 3.47 2.19
N ASN A 40 -12.13 3.84 1.28
CA ASN A 40 -10.72 3.46 1.33
C ASN A 40 -9.85 4.69 1.58
N ASN A 41 -8.73 4.50 2.28
CA ASN A 41 -7.67 5.50 2.37
C ASN A 41 -7.07 5.73 0.98
N ARG A 42 -6.77 6.99 0.64
CA ARG A 42 -6.21 7.37 -0.66
C ARG A 42 -5.09 8.38 -0.48
N VAL A 43 -4.09 8.28 -1.33
CA VAL A 43 -2.97 9.21 -1.35
C VAL A 43 -3.28 10.36 -2.31
N PHE A 44 -3.01 11.57 -1.83
CA PHE A 44 -3.06 12.79 -2.62
C PHE A 44 -1.73 13.50 -2.50
N VAL A 45 -1.24 14.02 -3.61
CA VAL A 45 -0.05 14.86 -3.66
C VAL A 45 -0.48 16.30 -3.95
N ALA A 46 0.00 17.22 -3.14
CA ALA A 46 -0.24 18.64 -3.32
C ALA A 46 1.08 19.41 -3.32
N PRO A 47 1.34 20.29 -4.30
CA PRO A 47 2.49 21.18 -4.25
C PRO A 47 2.42 22.10 -3.04
N LEU A 48 3.54 22.24 -2.35
CA LEU A 48 3.68 23.21 -1.28
C LEU A 48 4.09 24.55 -1.86
N GLY A 49 3.13 25.45 -1.97
CA GLY A 49 3.38 26.82 -2.47
C GLY A 49 4.11 27.70 -1.46
N GLY A 50 4.49 28.91 -1.90
CA GLY A 50 5.11 29.89 -1.02
C GLY A 50 4.29 30.13 0.26
N LYS A 51 4.99 30.34 1.38
CA LYS A 51 4.40 30.49 2.73
C LYS A 51 3.65 29.24 3.25
N GLY A 52 3.96 28.05 2.71
CA GLY A 52 3.34 26.79 3.17
C GLY A 52 1.87 26.60 2.79
N LYS A 53 1.36 27.36 1.82
CA LYS A 53 -0.01 27.19 1.33
C LYS A 53 -0.10 25.98 0.40
N LEU A 54 -0.95 25.01 0.75
CA LEU A 54 -1.27 23.91 -0.14
C LEU A 54 -2.08 24.42 -1.34
N THR A 55 -1.74 23.95 -2.52
CA THR A 55 -2.51 24.12 -3.75
C THR A 55 -3.43 22.92 -3.97
N ALA A 56 -4.06 22.84 -5.15
CA ALA A 56 -4.95 21.71 -5.45
C ALA A 56 -4.21 20.36 -5.32
N ALA A 57 -4.80 19.44 -4.58
CA ALA A 57 -4.26 18.10 -4.41
C ALA A 57 -4.67 17.20 -5.57
N THR A 58 -3.73 16.41 -6.09
CA THR A 58 -3.92 15.43 -7.16
C THR A 58 -3.96 14.03 -6.55
N PRO A 59 -4.99 13.21 -6.84
CA PRO A 59 -4.97 11.81 -6.43
C PRO A 59 -3.91 11.04 -7.22
N VAL A 60 -3.14 10.19 -6.55
CA VAL A 60 -2.16 9.29 -7.17
C VAL A 60 -2.56 7.85 -6.95
N GLY A 61 -2.33 6.98 -7.95
CA GLY A 61 -2.79 5.58 -7.90
C GLY A 61 -4.31 5.46 -7.76
N ALA A 62 -5.08 6.34 -8.40
CA ALA A 62 -6.54 6.40 -8.25
C ALA A 62 -7.26 5.14 -8.75
N GLU A 63 -6.64 4.39 -9.64
CA GLU A 63 -7.10 3.10 -10.19
C GLU A 63 -6.90 1.93 -9.23
N LEU A 64 -6.02 2.06 -8.24
CA LEU A 64 -5.75 1.00 -7.27
C LEU A 64 -6.94 0.83 -6.32
N SER A 65 -7.33 -0.40 -6.07
CA SER A 65 -8.32 -0.73 -5.04
C SER A 65 -7.61 -1.09 -3.73
N GLY A 66 -8.22 -0.82 -2.58
CA GLY A 66 -7.61 -1.05 -1.27
C GLY A 66 -7.24 0.24 -0.55
N ASP A 67 -6.73 0.11 0.65
CA ASP A 67 -6.38 1.23 1.52
C ASP A 67 -4.88 1.56 1.44
N ILE A 68 -4.55 2.85 1.30
CA ILE A 68 -3.17 3.37 1.30
C ILE A 68 -3.11 4.61 2.20
N PRO A 69 -2.44 4.57 3.35
CA PRO A 69 -1.90 3.38 4.05
C PRO A 69 -2.95 2.32 4.34
N SER A 70 -2.50 1.08 4.46
CA SER A 70 -3.40 -0.07 4.67
C SER A 70 -4.14 0.01 6.01
N LYS A 71 -5.32 -0.56 6.10
CA LYS A 71 -6.05 -0.69 7.36
C LYS A 71 -5.86 -2.09 7.95
N PRO A 72 -5.84 -2.23 9.29
CA PRO A 72 -5.95 -1.17 10.31
C PRO A 72 -4.62 -0.55 10.71
N PHE A 73 -3.46 -1.13 10.37
CA PHE A 73 -2.14 -0.81 10.95
C PHE A 73 -1.17 -0.11 10.00
N GLY A 74 -1.60 0.20 8.78
CA GLY A 74 -0.75 0.90 7.84
C GLY A 74 -0.42 2.33 8.31
N ASP A 75 0.80 2.73 8.06
CA ASP A 75 1.31 4.05 8.41
C ASP A 75 2.16 4.65 7.26
N LEU A 76 2.89 5.70 7.56
CA LEU A 76 3.73 6.37 6.56
C LEU A 76 4.88 5.51 6.04
N SER A 77 5.24 4.40 6.72
CA SER A 77 6.25 3.47 6.22
C SER A 77 5.79 2.67 4.99
N ASP A 78 4.49 2.68 4.70
CA ASP A 78 3.94 2.13 3.46
C ASP A 78 4.21 3.01 2.23
N LEU A 79 4.78 4.20 2.42
CA LEU A 79 4.99 5.21 1.38
C LEU A 79 6.45 5.65 1.32
N ALA A 80 7.00 5.79 0.11
CA ALA A 80 8.33 6.34 -0.09
C ALA A 80 8.40 7.22 -1.34
N TRP A 81 8.97 8.42 -1.20
CA TRP A 81 9.28 9.30 -2.31
C TRP A 81 10.56 8.87 -3.02
N SER A 82 10.55 8.92 -4.35
CA SER A 82 11.81 8.88 -5.10
C SER A 82 12.65 10.13 -4.78
N PRO A 83 14.00 10.03 -4.83
CA PRO A 83 14.87 11.16 -4.47
C PRO A 83 14.66 12.42 -5.32
N ASP A 84 14.19 12.27 -6.55
CA ASP A 84 13.87 13.36 -7.45
C ASP A 84 12.46 13.95 -7.24
N GLY A 85 11.67 13.38 -6.32
CA GLY A 85 10.32 13.82 -6.01
C GLY A 85 9.28 13.55 -7.10
N ARG A 86 9.60 12.76 -8.12
CA ARG A 86 8.71 12.52 -9.26
C ARG A 86 7.82 11.30 -9.11
N GLN A 87 8.23 10.35 -8.27
CA GLN A 87 7.51 9.10 -8.08
C GLN A 87 7.28 8.81 -6.59
N LEU A 88 6.27 8.01 -6.34
CA LEU A 88 5.93 7.50 -5.03
C LEU A 88 5.81 5.98 -5.11
N ALA A 89 6.54 5.26 -4.25
CA ALA A 89 6.36 3.84 -4.03
C ALA A 89 5.36 3.64 -2.89
N MET A 90 4.43 2.71 -3.06
CA MET A 90 3.33 2.47 -2.11
C MET A 90 3.14 0.97 -1.91
N SER A 91 3.07 0.53 -0.65
CA SER A 91 2.70 -0.85 -0.32
C SER A 91 1.20 -0.93 -0.09
N LEU A 92 0.50 -1.77 -0.84
CA LEU A 92 -0.92 -1.98 -0.64
C LEU A 92 -1.37 -3.39 -1.06
N ARG A 93 -2.40 -3.88 -0.38
CA ARG A 93 -3.17 -5.05 -0.79
C ARG A 93 -4.33 -4.60 -1.65
N GLN A 94 -4.43 -5.14 -2.87
CA GLN A 94 -5.60 -4.90 -3.71
C GLN A 94 -6.84 -5.46 -3.02
N GLY A 95 -7.82 -4.60 -2.80
CA GLY A 95 -9.11 -4.99 -2.22
C GLY A 95 -9.89 -5.92 -3.14
N GLY A 96 -10.96 -6.50 -2.61
CA GLY A 96 -11.86 -7.38 -3.34
C GLY A 96 -12.28 -8.61 -2.54
N HIS A 97 -12.89 -9.57 -3.21
CA HIS A 97 -13.42 -10.77 -2.55
C HIS A 97 -12.36 -11.62 -1.85
N GLY A 98 -11.11 -11.59 -2.32
CA GLY A 98 -9.99 -12.33 -1.74
C GLY A 98 -9.35 -11.67 -0.53
N GLU A 99 -9.66 -10.41 -0.24
CA GLU A 99 -9.00 -9.62 0.80
C GLU A 99 -8.99 -10.28 2.19
N PRO A 100 -10.07 -10.94 2.65
CA PRO A 100 -10.07 -11.58 3.98
C PRO A 100 -9.06 -12.72 4.15
N TRP A 101 -8.63 -13.33 3.05
CA TRP A 101 -7.72 -14.48 3.05
C TRP A 101 -6.35 -14.18 2.46
N SER A 102 -6.16 -12.99 1.93
CA SER A 102 -4.93 -12.63 1.22
C SER A 102 -3.99 -11.83 2.10
N THR A 103 -2.73 -12.27 2.16
CA THR A 103 -1.62 -11.49 2.70
C THR A 103 -0.82 -10.81 1.60
N ASN A 104 -1.33 -10.80 0.37
CA ASN A 104 -0.62 -10.30 -0.80
C ASN A 104 -0.64 -8.77 -0.84
N PHE A 105 0.34 -8.14 -0.21
CA PHE A 105 0.66 -6.74 -0.37
C PHE A 105 1.77 -6.60 -1.40
N ASP A 106 1.52 -5.79 -2.42
CA ASP A 106 2.49 -5.46 -3.45
C ASP A 106 3.01 -4.04 -3.30
N ILE A 107 4.21 -3.80 -3.82
CA ILE A 107 4.74 -2.45 -3.95
C ILE A 107 4.41 -1.90 -5.33
N TRP A 108 3.71 -0.81 -5.34
CA TRP A 108 3.27 -0.09 -6.52
C TRP A 108 4.06 1.20 -6.68
N LEU A 109 4.42 1.53 -7.91
CA LEU A 109 5.09 2.78 -8.26
C LEU A 109 4.16 3.64 -9.09
N VAL A 110 3.96 4.89 -8.66
CA VAL A 110 3.09 5.86 -9.31
C VAL A 110 3.82 7.16 -9.55
N ASN A 111 3.41 7.93 -10.55
CA ASN A 111 3.91 9.29 -10.75
C ASN A 111 3.25 10.26 -9.77
N ALA A 112 4.04 11.14 -9.18
CA ALA A 112 3.58 12.10 -8.18
C ALA A 112 2.61 13.16 -8.73
N ASP A 113 2.60 13.38 -10.04
CA ASP A 113 1.65 14.26 -10.74
C ASP A 113 0.33 13.57 -11.10
N GLY A 114 0.18 12.27 -10.76
CA GLY A 114 -1.01 11.47 -11.05
C GLY A 114 -1.11 11.02 -12.51
N SER A 115 -0.08 11.24 -13.32
CA SER A 115 -0.05 10.79 -14.72
C SER A 115 0.36 9.32 -14.84
N GLY A 116 -0.06 8.69 -15.93
CA GLY A 116 0.26 7.29 -16.22
C GLY A 116 -0.46 6.29 -15.32
N ALA A 117 -0.25 5.01 -15.59
CA ALA A 117 -0.79 3.91 -14.79
C ALA A 117 0.19 3.51 -13.68
N ALA A 118 -0.34 3.05 -12.56
CA ALA A 118 0.45 2.45 -11.49
C ALA A 118 1.15 1.17 -12.00
N ARG A 119 2.42 1.01 -11.63
CA ARG A 119 3.19 -0.20 -11.94
C ARG A 119 3.33 -1.07 -10.70
N ASN A 120 2.90 -2.32 -10.79
CA ASN A 120 3.18 -3.31 -9.76
C ASN A 120 4.64 -3.79 -9.90
N LEU A 121 5.46 -3.53 -8.88
CA LEU A 121 6.88 -3.90 -8.90
C LEU A 121 7.13 -5.30 -8.36
N THR A 122 6.24 -5.83 -7.54
CA THR A 122 6.45 -7.09 -6.80
C THR A 122 5.39 -8.16 -7.08
N ALA A 123 4.65 -8.05 -8.19
CA ALA A 123 3.57 -8.95 -8.59
C ALA A 123 3.93 -10.45 -8.59
N ALA A 124 5.22 -10.79 -8.71
CA ALA A 124 5.69 -12.17 -8.68
C ALA A 124 5.64 -12.80 -7.26
N ASN A 125 5.65 -11.99 -6.21
CA ASN A 125 5.51 -12.46 -4.84
C ASN A 125 4.04 -12.41 -4.43
N GLN A 126 3.47 -13.53 -4.01
CA GLN A 126 2.08 -13.61 -3.55
C GLN A 126 1.94 -13.50 -2.03
N ALA A 127 3.02 -13.12 -1.34
CA ALA A 127 3.06 -12.84 0.07
C ALA A 127 3.19 -11.32 0.32
N TRP A 128 3.54 -10.92 1.50
CA TRP A 128 3.55 -9.51 1.90
C TRP A 128 4.86 -8.82 1.54
N ASP A 129 4.79 -7.78 0.70
CA ASP A 129 5.87 -6.84 0.41
C ASP A 129 5.56 -5.48 1.02
N ALA A 130 6.47 -4.93 1.83
CA ALA A 130 6.22 -3.73 2.64
C ALA A 130 7.45 -2.83 2.82
N GLY A 131 7.20 -1.61 3.25
CA GLY A 131 8.22 -0.66 3.68
C GLY A 131 9.21 -0.30 2.57
N PRO A 132 8.74 0.23 1.43
CA PRO A 132 9.63 0.62 0.34
C PRO A 132 10.54 1.79 0.76
N VAL A 133 11.80 1.75 0.33
CA VAL A 133 12.78 2.83 0.53
C VAL A 133 13.66 2.93 -0.71
N PHE A 134 13.74 4.09 -1.32
CA PHE A 134 14.66 4.31 -2.44
C PHE A 134 16.11 4.48 -1.97
N SER A 135 17.06 4.02 -2.79
CA SER A 135 18.45 4.45 -2.68
C SER A 135 18.58 5.95 -3.00
N ALA A 136 19.62 6.60 -2.50
CA ALA A 136 19.84 8.02 -2.71
C ALA A 136 19.97 8.42 -4.20
N ASP A 137 20.43 7.51 -5.05
CA ASP A 137 20.54 7.72 -6.50
C ASP A 137 19.25 7.35 -7.27
N GLY A 138 18.23 6.85 -6.54
CA GLY A 138 16.94 6.47 -7.12
C GLY A 138 16.95 5.22 -7.99
N LYS A 139 18.05 4.47 -8.04
CA LYS A 139 18.17 3.29 -8.93
C LYS A 139 17.74 1.99 -8.27
N THR A 140 17.79 1.92 -6.96
CA THR A 140 17.45 0.73 -6.19
C THR A 140 16.27 1.01 -5.27
N LEU A 141 15.33 0.09 -5.20
CA LEU A 141 14.28 0.07 -4.19
C LEU A 141 14.59 -1.03 -3.19
N TYR A 142 14.71 -0.66 -1.92
CA TYR A 142 14.79 -1.59 -0.80
C TYR A 142 13.39 -1.81 -0.24
N TYR A 143 13.11 -3.03 0.22
CA TYR A 143 11.83 -3.36 0.84
C TYR A 143 11.93 -4.62 1.68
N ARG A 144 10.89 -4.94 2.40
CA ARG A 144 10.76 -6.17 3.17
C ARG A 144 9.78 -7.11 2.48
N ALA A 145 10.09 -8.39 2.38
CA ALA A 145 9.27 -9.40 1.73
C ALA A 145 9.10 -10.66 2.58
N MET A 146 7.88 -11.13 2.72
CA MET A 146 7.55 -12.47 3.18
C MET A 146 7.60 -13.45 2.01
N LYS A 147 7.69 -14.75 2.29
CA LYS A 147 7.77 -15.80 1.25
C LYS A 147 6.55 -16.71 1.21
N ARG A 148 5.78 -16.78 2.30
CA ARG A 148 4.66 -17.74 2.42
C ARG A 148 3.32 -17.01 2.30
N PRO A 149 2.59 -17.14 1.18
CA PRO A 149 1.26 -16.57 1.04
C PRO A 149 0.30 -17.07 2.12
N GLY A 150 -0.54 -16.18 2.66
CA GLY A 150 -1.52 -16.53 3.68
C GLY A 150 -0.96 -16.80 5.09
N PHE A 151 0.34 -16.56 5.31
CA PHE A 151 0.97 -16.82 6.61
C PHE A 151 1.55 -15.54 7.21
N GLU A 152 0.76 -14.84 8.02
CA GLU A 152 1.09 -13.53 8.60
C GLU A 152 2.26 -13.54 9.58
N ALA A 153 2.61 -14.70 10.15
CA ALA A 153 3.75 -14.86 11.04
C ALA A 153 5.06 -15.22 10.32
N ASP A 154 5.10 -15.06 8.98
CA ASP A 154 6.32 -15.32 8.23
C ASP A 154 7.38 -14.26 8.48
N ARG A 155 8.64 -14.64 8.23
CA ARG A 155 9.78 -13.74 8.34
C ARG A 155 9.81 -12.76 7.17
N PHE A 156 10.00 -11.49 7.46
CA PHE A 156 10.42 -10.53 6.44
C PHE A 156 11.91 -10.69 6.10
N ALA A 157 12.20 -10.89 4.83
CA ALA A 157 13.54 -10.75 4.26
C ALA A 157 13.76 -9.30 3.81
N LEU A 158 15.00 -8.82 3.88
CA LEU A 158 15.38 -7.54 3.28
C LEU A 158 15.75 -7.75 1.82
N MET A 159 15.07 -7.04 0.94
CA MET A 159 15.20 -7.15 -0.51
C MET A 159 15.77 -5.87 -1.11
N ALA A 160 16.48 -6.01 -2.19
CA ALA A 160 16.86 -4.92 -3.07
C ALA A 160 16.43 -5.23 -4.50
N MET A 161 15.76 -4.28 -5.14
CA MET A 161 15.34 -4.34 -6.54
C MET A 161 16.06 -3.28 -7.34
N ASP A 162 16.69 -3.66 -8.43
CA ASP A 162 17.14 -2.72 -9.45
C ASP A 162 15.92 -2.25 -10.26
N LEU A 163 15.63 -0.95 -10.22
CA LEU A 163 14.40 -0.40 -10.81
C LEU A 163 14.39 -0.39 -12.35
N ALA A 164 15.57 -0.43 -12.97
CA ALA A 164 15.68 -0.47 -14.43
C ALA A 164 15.42 -1.87 -14.99
N SER A 165 15.97 -2.90 -14.35
CA SER A 165 15.83 -4.28 -14.79
C SER A 165 14.71 -5.06 -14.11
N GLY A 166 14.22 -4.59 -12.95
CA GLY A 166 13.29 -5.34 -12.10
C GLY A 166 13.94 -6.51 -11.37
N THR A 167 15.27 -6.69 -11.47
CA THR A 167 15.97 -7.78 -10.81
C THR A 167 15.99 -7.60 -9.29
N THR A 168 15.61 -8.64 -8.55
CA THR A 168 15.55 -8.63 -7.09
C THR A 168 16.57 -9.57 -6.47
N ARG A 169 17.08 -9.21 -5.27
CA ARG A 169 17.93 -10.07 -4.45
C ARG A 169 17.71 -9.83 -2.97
N GLU A 170 17.86 -10.87 -2.16
CA GLU A 170 17.90 -10.74 -0.69
C GLU A 170 19.27 -10.18 -0.28
N ILE A 171 19.30 -9.08 0.51
CA ILE A 171 20.52 -8.39 0.89
C ILE A 171 21.18 -8.97 2.16
N ALA A 172 20.38 -9.56 3.05
CA ALA A 172 20.84 -10.16 4.29
C ALA A 172 20.26 -11.57 4.43
N PRO A 173 20.69 -12.52 3.59
CA PRO A 173 20.21 -13.88 3.69
C PRO A 173 20.59 -14.46 5.06
N ARG A 174 19.68 -15.22 5.67
CA ARG A 174 19.94 -15.91 6.93
C ARG A 174 21.17 -16.80 6.75
N ARG A 175 22.26 -16.57 7.49
CA ARG A 175 23.31 -17.58 7.60
C ARG A 175 22.68 -18.81 8.25
N SER A 176 22.83 -19.97 7.61
CA SER A 176 22.52 -21.23 8.27
C SER A 176 23.34 -21.29 9.56
N MET A 177 22.67 -21.30 10.71
CA MET A 177 23.39 -21.60 11.94
C MET A 177 23.94 -23.04 11.81
N PRO A 178 25.20 -23.28 12.12
CA PRO A 178 25.71 -24.64 12.23
C PRO A 178 24.85 -25.40 13.25
N PRO A 179 24.60 -26.70 13.06
CA PRO A 179 23.88 -27.50 14.06
C PRO A 179 24.59 -27.32 15.41
N LEU A 180 23.79 -27.12 16.46
CA LEU A 180 24.30 -27.11 17.83
C LEU A 180 25.05 -28.42 18.07
N PRO A 181 26.25 -28.39 18.73
CA PRO A 181 26.94 -29.60 19.10
C PRO A 181 25.98 -30.47 19.95
N SER A 182 25.91 -31.75 19.62
CA SER A 182 25.13 -32.72 20.40
C SER A 182 25.63 -32.70 21.83
N PRO A 183 24.72 -32.84 22.84
CA PRO A 183 25.13 -32.91 24.25
C PRO A 183 26.00 -34.09 24.55
#